data_7c062d599ab362f7adcc28424f5922bc
#
_entry.id   7c062d599ab362f7adcc28424f5922bc
#
_cell.length_a   1.000
_cell.length_b   1.000
_cell.length_c   1.000
_cell.angle_alpha   90.00
_cell.angle_beta   90.00
_cell.angle_gamma   90.00
#
_symmetry.space_group_name_H-M   'P 1'
#
loop_
_entity.id
_entity.type
_entity.pdbx_description
1 polymer ?
#
loop_
_entity_poly.entity_id
_entity_poly.type
_entity_poly.pdbx_seq_one_letter_code
_entity_poly.pdbx_strand_id
1 'polypeptide(L)' 'MDVKHDYIAEIQTRQEDDSSVVEARKSILAENDTDAQRQAEEWAGLVAAVHTRATHLIIRHDDRVVVDRELRKGMS' A
#
# COMPACT_ATOMS: atom_id res chain seq x y z
N MET A 1 1.61 -24.09 13.09
CA MET A 1 1.68 -22.81 13.79
C MET A 1 1.90 -21.70 12.78
N ASP A 2 1.01 -20.70 12.82
CA ASP A 2 1.05 -19.66 11.83
C ASP A 2 2.15 -18.65 12.16
N VAL A 3 3.04 -18.45 11.21
CA VAL A 3 4.10 -17.46 11.36
C VAL A 3 3.71 -16.22 10.59
N LYS A 4 3.67 -15.11 11.30
CA LYS A 4 3.37 -13.85 10.65
C LYS A 4 4.64 -13.14 10.22
N HIS A 5 4.55 -12.48 9.11
CA HIS A 5 5.67 -11.76 8.52
C HIS A 5 5.39 -10.26 8.53
N ASP A 6 6.47 -9.50 8.61
CA ASP A 6 6.36 -8.03 8.57
C ASP A 6 6.29 -7.54 7.15
N TYR A 7 5.26 -6.78 6.85
CA TYR A 7 5.10 -6.10 5.56
C TYR A 7 5.02 -4.61 5.82
N ILE A 8 5.42 -3.84 4.82
CA ILE A 8 5.28 -2.39 4.87
C ILE A 8 4.35 -1.97 3.73
N ALA A 9 3.25 -1.34 4.08
CA ALA A 9 2.35 -0.78 3.08
C ALA A 9 2.60 0.72 2.99
N GLU A 10 2.66 1.23 1.77
CA GLU A 10 2.83 2.66 1.51
C GLU A 10 1.82 3.10 0.48
N ILE A 11 1.26 4.29 0.67
CA ILE A 11 0.56 4.93 -0.44
C ILE A 11 1.44 6.06 -0.93
N GLN A 12 1.54 6.17 -2.23
CA GLN A 12 2.45 7.10 -2.88
C GLN A 12 1.72 7.92 -3.93
N THR A 13 2.19 9.13 -4.13
CA THR A 13 1.77 9.98 -5.23
C THR A 13 2.86 9.91 -6.29
N ARG A 14 2.50 9.43 -7.49
CA ARG A 14 3.43 9.37 -8.60
C ARG A 14 3.25 10.61 -9.45
N GLN A 15 4.33 11.31 -9.71
CA GLN A 15 4.28 12.57 -10.42
C GLN A 15 4.64 12.38 -11.89
N GLU A 16 4.43 13.43 -12.69
CA GLU A 16 4.67 13.35 -14.13
C GLU A 16 6.13 13.11 -14.48
N ASP A 17 7.04 13.53 -13.61
CA ASP A 17 8.46 13.36 -13.84
C ASP A 17 8.99 12.02 -13.33
N ASP A 18 8.09 11.07 -13.07
CA ASP A 18 8.40 9.73 -12.56
C ASP A 18 8.89 9.71 -11.12
N SER A 19 8.92 10.84 -10.45
CA SER A 19 9.23 10.84 -9.03
C SER A 19 7.98 10.39 -8.26
N SER A 20 8.20 9.89 -7.05
CA SER A 20 7.09 9.52 -6.20
C SER A 20 7.32 10.01 -4.78
N VAL A 21 6.22 10.35 -4.12
CA VAL A 21 6.24 10.84 -2.75
C VAL A 21 5.40 9.90 -1.90
N VAL A 22 5.97 9.44 -0.79
CA VAL A 22 5.23 8.58 0.14
C VAL A 22 4.31 9.47 0.94
N GLU A 23 3.01 9.23 0.81
CA GLU A 23 1.99 9.99 1.53
C GLU A 23 1.73 9.41 2.91
N ALA A 24 1.74 8.09 3.02
CA ALA A 24 1.53 7.41 4.29
C ALA A 24 2.14 6.02 4.24
N ARG A 25 2.46 5.49 5.41
CA ARG A 25 3.12 4.21 5.55
C ARG A 25 2.58 3.49 6.78
N LYS A 26 2.49 2.17 6.70
CA LYS A 26 2.01 1.37 7.81
C LYS A 26 2.70 0.01 7.81
N SER A 27 3.09 -0.46 9.00
CA SER A 27 3.57 -1.82 9.19
C SER A 27 2.37 -2.76 9.32
N ILE A 28 2.45 -3.90 8.65
CA ILE A 28 1.39 -4.89 8.64
C ILE A 28 1.98 -6.24 9.00
N LEU A 29 1.33 -6.95 9.91
CA LEU A 29 1.65 -8.34 10.19
C LEU A 29 0.66 -9.23 9.46
N ALA A 30 1.16 -10.12 8.63
CA ALA A 30 0.31 -10.99 7.83
C ALA A 30 0.94 -12.35 7.65
N GLU A 31 0.11 -13.34 7.44
CA GLU A 31 0.58 -14.72 7.29
C GLU A 31 1.15 -14.98 5.89
N ASN A 32 0.68 -14.25 4.90
CA ASN A 32 1.12 -14.42 3.52
C ASN A 32 0.81 -13.15 2.74
N ASP A 33 1.22 -13.14 1.47
CA ASP A 33 1.06 -11.97 0.62
C ASP A 33 -0.40 -11.59 0.42
N THR A 34 -1.27 -12.58 0.30
CA THR A 34 -2.70 -12.33 0.10
C THR A 34 -3.31 -11.63 1.30
N ASP A 35 -2.96 -12.09 2.51
CA ASP A 35 -3.45 -11.49 3.73
C ASP A 35 -2.91 -10.07 3.88
N ALA A 36 -1.63 -9.86 3.55
CA ALA A 36 -1.03 -8.54 3.59
C ALA A 36 -1.73 -7.59 2.63
N GLN A 37 -2.04 -8.08 1.43
CA GLN A 37 -2.72 -7.27 0.44
C GLN A 37 -4.11 -6.86 0.91
N ARG A 38 -4.85 -7.79 1.50
CA ARG A 38 -6.18 -7.51 2.01
C ARG A 38 -6.14 -6.42 3.09
N GLN A 39 -5.24 -6.57 4.05
CA GLN A 39 -5.11 -5.58 5.11
C GLN A 39 -4.67 -4.23 4.59
N ALA A 40 -3.73 -4.24 3.65
CA ALA A 40 -3.23 -3.00 3.08
C ALA A 40 -4.31 -2.28 2.27
N GLU A 41 -5.14 -3.02 1.57
CA GLU A 41 -6.22 -2.41 0.79
C GLU A 41 -7.26 -1.78 1.68
N GLU A 42 -7.58 -2.41 2.79
CA GLU A 42 -8.50 -1.82 3.75
C GLU A 42 -7.93 -0.51 4.31
N TRP A 43 -6.67 -0.55 4.71
CA TRP A 43 -6.00 0.63 5.22
C TRP A 43 -5.91 1.74 4.16
N ALA A 44 -5.55 1.36 2.93
CA ALA A 44 -5.41 2.33 1.86
C ALA A 44 -6.74 3.02 1.55
N GLY A 45 -7.84 2.28 1.63
CA GLY A 45 -9.15 2.86 1.42
C GLY A 45 -9.49 3.94 2.44
N LEU A 46 -9.08 3.73 3.69
CA LEU A 46 -9.31 4.72 4.74
C LEU A 46 -8.38 5.92 4.58
N VAL A 47 -7.12 5.67 4.29
CA VAL A 47 -6.11 6.72 4.24
C VAL A 47 -6.23 7.55 2.97
N ALA A 48 -6.60 6.93 1.86
CA ALA A 48 -6.75 7.63 0.60
C ALA A 48 -7.85 8.68 0.65
N ALA A 49 -8.82 8.51 1.54
CA ALA A 49 -9.86 9.51 1.73
C ALA A 49 -9.28 10.82 2.27
N VAL A 50 -8.17 10.73 3.00
CA VAL A 50 -7.47 11.91 3.53
C VAL A 50 -6.36 12.35 2.58
N HIS A 51 -5.65 11.40 2.00
CA HIS A 51 -4.53 11.67 1.08
C HIS A 51 -5.02 11.55 -0.35
N THR A 52 -5.77 12.55 -0.78
CA THR A 52 -6.47 12.49 -2.07
C THR A 52 -5.53 12.52 -3.27
N ARG A 53 -4.26 12.86 -3.06
CA ARG A 53 -3.28 12.88 -4.14
C ARG A 53 -2.65 11.52 -4.40
N ALA A 54 -2.81 10.58 -3.46
CA ALA A 54 -2.16 9.28 -3.59
C ALA A 54 -2.68 8.52 -4.82
N THR A 55 -1.75 7.98 -5.58
CA THR A 55 -2.08 7.30 -6.83
C THR A 55 -1.77 5.81 -6.80
N HIS A 56 -0.89 5.36 -5.91
CA HIS A 56 -0.41 3.97 -5.91
C HIS A 56 -0.33 3.41 -4.51
N LEU A 57 -0.57 2.11 -4.42
CA LEU A 57 -0.37 1.34 -3.20
C LEU A 57 0.80 0.38 -3.44
N ILE A 58 1.80 0.45 -2.57
CA ILE A 58 2.98 -0.41 -2.64
C ILE A 58 3.04 -1.22 -1.36
N ILE A 59 3.27 -2.52 -1.49
CA ILE A 59 3.48 -3.39 -0.35
C ILE A 59 4.85 -4.02 -0.50
N ARG A 60 5.66 -3.94 0.55
CA ARG A 60 7.01 -4.49 0.57
C ARG A 60 7.16 -5.53 1.65
N HIS A 61 7.97 -6.53 1.35
CA HIS A 61 8.35 -7.56 2.30
C HIS A 61 9.85 -7.85 2.07
N ASP A 62 10.67 -7.61 3.08
CA ASP A 62 12.12 -7.84 3.03
C ASP A 62 12.75 -7.17 1.80
N ASP A 63 12.51 -5.89 1.64
CA ASP A 63 13.05 -5.09 0.53
C ASP A 63 12.54 -5.49 -0.84
N ARG A 64 11.56 -6.39 -0.91
CA ARG A 64 10.94 -6.76 -2.16
C ARG A 64 9.57 -6.15 -2.29
N VAL A 65 9.28 -5.64 -3.46
CA VAL A 65 7.94 -5.16 -3.74
C VAL A 65 7.05 -6.36 -4.05
N VAL A 66 6.05 -6.57 -3.20
CA VAL A 66 5.09 -7.66 -3.35
C VAL A 66 3.91 -7.22 -4.20
N VAL A 67 3.47 -5.98 -3.99
CA VAL A 67 2.32 -5.41 -4.70
C VAL A 67 2.66 -3.99 -5.08
N ASP A 68 2.34 -3.64 -6.32
CA ASP A 68 2.45 -2.27 -6.82
C ASP A 68 1.22 -2.07 -7.70
N ARG A 69 0.20 -1.39 -7.16
CA ARG A 69 -1.02 -1.22 -7.92
C ARG A 69 -1.53 0.20 -7.82
N GLU A 70 -2.20 0.61 -8.87
CA GLU A 70 -2.79 1.91 -8.94
C GLU A 70 -4.05 1.97 -8.10
N LEU A 71 -4.19 3.04 -7.33
CA LEU A 71 -5.40 3.26 -6.55
C LEU A 71 -6.47 3.87 -7.45
N ARG A 72 -7.63 3.27 -7.42
CA ARG A 72 -8.77 3.79 -8.17
C ARG A 72 -9.58 4.68 -7.26
N LYS A 73 -9.47 5.95 -7.50
CA LYS A 73 -10.20 6.92 -6.70
C LYS A 73 -11.40 7.46 -7.44
N GLY A 74 -12.41 7.78 -6.67
CA GLY A 74 -13.56 8.49 -7.20
C GLY A 74 -14.31 7.73 -8.27
N MET A 75 -14.18 6.45 -8.27
CA MET A 75 -14.92 5.67 -9.21
C MET A 75 -16.37 5.68 -8.85
N SER A 76 -17.06 6.06 -9.73
CA SER A 76 -18.50 6.11 -9.53
C SER A 76 -19.15 5.64 -10.79
#